data_7568441ff33cf31608bf85d6936d5a3d
#
_entry.id   7568441ff33cf31608bf85d6936d5a3d
#
_cell.length_a   1.000
_cell.length_b   1.000
_cell.length_c   1.000
_cell.angle_alpha   90.00
_cell.angle_beta   90.00
_cell.angle_gamma   90.00
#
_symmetry.space_group_name_H-M   'P 1'
#
loop_
_entity.id
_entity.type
_entity.pdbx_description
1 polymer ?
#
loop_
_entity_poly.entity_id
_entity_poly.type
_entity_poly.pdbx_seq_one_letter_code
_entity_poly.pdbx_strand_id
1 'polypeptide(L)'
;SAASDVYKRQLVDQMNPDASVKALASTEVDISAVEPGQSITVLWRGKPVFIKRRTKEEIDSARAVDLKDLKHPERDEDRAKNPEWLVMLGVCTHLGCVPLGDTGEYGGWFCPCHGSHYDTSGRIRKGPAPTNMAIPNYEFLDNKTIKIG
;
A
#
# COMPACT_ATOMS: atom_id res chain seq x y z
N SER A 1 -19.17 34.16 -11.02
CA SER A 1 -20.14 33.19 -10.49
C SER A 1 -19.55 32.40 -9.33
N ALA A 2 -20.39 31.77 -8.55
CA ALA A 2 -19.94 30.97 -7.42
C ALA A 2 -19.01 29.83 -7.87
N ALA A 3 -19.32 29.21 -9.00
CA ALA A 3 -18.49 28.14 -9.56
C ALA A 3 -17.12 28.68 -10.00
N SER A 4 -17.08 29.88 -10.60
CA SER A 4 -15.81 30.52 -10.98
C SER A 4 -14.98 30.90 -9.76
N ASP A 5 -15.61 31.36 -8.68
CA ASP A 5 -14.91 31.74 -7.46
C ASP A 5 -14.31 30.51 -6.78
N VAL A 6 -15.04 29.40 -6.74
CA VAL A 6 -14.53 28.15 -6.19
C VAL A 6 -13.35 27.64 -7.02
N TYR A 7 -13.47 27.70 -8.34
CA TYR A 7 -12.39 27.28 -9.24
C TYR A 7 -11.14 28.15 -9.08
N LYS A 8 -11.32 29.48 -9.00
CA LYS A 8 -10.21 30.40 -8.78
C LYS A 8 -9.52 30.14 -7.43
N ARG A 9 -10.29 29.86 -6.39
CA ARG A 9 -9.74 29.55 -5.08
C ARG A 9 -8.92 28.27 -5.12
N GLN A 10 -9.40 27.23 -5.78
CA GLN A 10 -8.67 25.98 -5.95
C GLN A 10 -7.37 26.18 -6.73
N LEU A 11 -7.39 27.00 -7.77
CA LEU A 11 -6.18 27.32 -8.52
C LEU A 11 -5.16 28.09 -7.68
N VAL A 12 -5.61 29.03 -6.87
CA VAL A 12 -4.71 29.78 -5.98
C VAL A 12 -4.07 28.86 -4.95
N ASP A 13 -4.84 27.95 -4.36
CA ASP A 13 -4.32 26.97 -3.41
C ASP A 13 -3.32 26.03 -4.06
N GLN A 14 -3.59 25.58 -5.29
CA GLN A 14 -2.69 24.74 -6.05
C GLN A 14 -1.40 25.45 -6.47
N MET A 15 -1.47 26.76 -6.64
CA MET A 15 -0.30 27.57 -7.01
C MET A 15 0.54 27.97 -5.80
N ASN A 16 0.08 27.70 -4.59
CA ASN A 16 0.88 27.92 -3.39
C ASN A 16 1.96 26.84 -3.31
N PRO A 17 3.26 27.19 -3.46
CA PRO A 17 4.33 26.19 -3.53
C PRO A 17 4.41 25.29 -2.29
N ASP A 18 4.21 25.87 -1.11
CA ASP A 18 4.31 25.12 0.14
C ASP A 18 3.17 24.11 0.28
N ALA A 19 1.94 24.52 -0.02
CA ALA A 19 0.78 23.64 0.03
C ALA A 19 0.86 22.55 -1.03
N SER A 20 1.31 22.89 -2.24
CA SER A 20 1.48 21.95 -3.35
C SER A 20 2.56 20.90 -3.03
N VAL A 21 3.70 21.32 -2.49
CA VAL A 21 4.80 20.43 -2.10
C VAL A 21 4.34 19.50 -0.99
N LYS A 22 3.65 20.01 0.02
CA LYS A 22 3.13 19.17 1.11
C LYS A 22 2.11 18.15 0.62
N ALA A 23 1.19 18.54 -0.25
CA ALA A 23 0.18 17.66 -0.82
C ALA A 23 0.80 16.56 -1.68
N LEU A 24 1.90 16.85 -2.39
CA LEU A 24 2.63 15.86 -3.19
C LEU A 24 3.55 14.99 -2.33
N ALA A 25 4.09 15.55 -1.24
CA ALA A 25 5.06 14.84 -0.41
C ALA A 25 4.43 13.83 0.54
N SER A 26 3.24 14.12 1.05
CA SER A 26 2.59 13.24 2.04
C SER A 26 1.07 13.29 1.94
N THR A 27 0.44 12.22 2.44
CA THR A 27 -1.02 12.16 2.61
C THR A 27 -1.34 11.49 3.94
N GLU A 28 -2.38 11.95 4.59
CA GLU A 28 -2.87 11.36 5.83
C GLU A 28 -4.12 10.54 5.54
N VAL A 29 -4.19 9.35 6.12
CA VAL A 29 -5.29 8.40 5.88
C VAL A 29 -5.90 7.99 7.21
N ASP A 30 -7.23 8.15 7.31
CA ASP A 30 -7.99 7.66 8.45
C ASP A 30 -8.24 6.15 8.27
N ILE A 31 -7.72 5.36 9.21
CA ILE A 31 -7.85 3.91 9.21
C ILE A 31 -8.82 3.39 10.25
N SER A 32 -9.54 4.29 10.94
CA SER A 32 -10.44 3.91 12.04
C SER A 32 -11.59 2.98 11.62
N ALA A 33 -12.03 3.08 10.36
CA ALA A 33 -13.13 2.29 9.84
C ALA A 33 -12.69 0.96 9.20
N VAL A 34 -11.40 0.68 9.12
CA VAL A 34 -10.89 -0.55 8.51
C VAL A 34 -10.95 -1.68 9.52
N GLU A 35 -11.70 -2.72 9.19
CA GLU A 35 -11.86 -3.90 10.05
C GLU A 35 -10.79 -4.95 9.75
N PRO A 36 -10.54 -5.89 10.70
CA PRO A 36 -9.61 -6.99 10.46
C PRO A 36 -9.97 -7.77 9.19
N GLY A 37 -8.97 -7.99 8.34
CA GLY A 37 -9.14 -8.65 7.06
C GLY A 37 -9.54 -7.73 5.93
N GLN A 38 -9.88 -6.49 6.20
CA GLN A 38 -10.21 -5.50 5.18
C GLN A 38 -8.97 -4.75 4.69
N SER A 39 -9.05 -4.27 3.46
CA SER A 39 -8.05 -3.38 2.89
C SER A 39 -8.72 -2.19 2.24
N ILE A 40 -8.01 -1.07 2.22
CA ILE A 40 -8.41 0.13 1.49
C ILE A 40 -7.30 0.52 0.53
N THR A 41 -7.68 1.24 -0.52
CA THR A 41 -6.72 1.77 -1.49
C THR A 41 -6.83 3.29 -1.48
N VAL A 42 -5.68 3.95 -1.35
CA VAL A 42 -5.60 5.41 -1.41
C VAL A 42 -4.59 5.81 -2.48
N LEU A 43 -4.74 7.01 -3.03
CA LEU A 43 -3.78 7.52 -4.00
C LEU A 43 -2.71 8.36 -3.29
N TRP A 44 -1.46 8.11 -3.64
CA TRP A 44 -0.32 8.89 -3.20
C TRP A 44 0.62 9.10 -4.38
N ARG A 45 0.84 10.35 -4.76
CA ARG A 45 1.65 10.71 -5.93
C ARG A 45 1.16 10.03 -7.22
N GLY A 46 -0.15 9.90 -7.38
CA GLY A 46 -0.76 9.24 -8.54
C GLY A 46 -0.65 7.72 -8.55
N LYS A 47 -0.13 7.11 -7.49
CA LYS A 47 0.00 5.65 -7.36
C LYS A 47 -0.95 5.11 -6.30
N PRO A 48 -1.53 3.92 -6.50
CA PRO A 48 -2.35 3.30 -5.46
C PRO A 48 -1.45 2.81 -4.32
N VAL A 49 -1.90 3.03 -3.10
CA VAL A 49 -1.27 2.48 -1.89
C VAL A 49 -2.30 1.58 -1.22
N PHE A 50 -1.93 0.34 -0.99
CA PHE A 50 -2.76 -0.62 -0.28
C PHE A 50 -2.48 -0.53 1.22
N ILE A 51 -3.56 -0.40 2.01
CA ILE A 51 -3.50 -0.43 3.46
C ILE A 51 -4.40 -1.57 3.90
N LYS A 52 -3.81 -2.64 4.42
CA LYS A 52 -4.56 -3.81 4.85
C LYS A 52 -4.41 -4.02 6.35
N ARG A 53 -5.55 -4.22 7.02
CA ARG A 53 -5.57 -4.65 8.41
C ARG A 53 -5.55 -6.19 8.44
N ARG A 54 -4.38 -6.76 8.68
CA ARG A 54 -4.19 -8.20 8.62
C ARG A 54 -4.79 -8.89 9.84
N THR A 55 -5.35 -10.07 9.61
CA THR A 55 -5.77 -10.97 10.69
C THR A 55 -4.52 -11.64 11.27
N LYS A 56 -4.67 -12.22 12.48
CA LYS A 56 -3.59 -12.99 13.10
C LYS A 56 -3.11 -14.12 12.20
N GLU A 57 -4.03 -14.79 11.52
CA GLU A 57 -3.70 -15.89 10.60
C GLU A 57 -2.85 -15.41 9.44
N GLU A 58 -3.16 -14.26 8.87
CA GLU A 58 -2.38 -13.66 7.79
C GLU A 58 -0.98 -13.26 8.25
N ILE A 59 -0.87 -12.70 9.44
CA ILE A 59 0.42 -12.33 10.04
C ILE A 59 1.27 -13.58 10.30
N ASP A 60 0.69 -14.59 10.92
CA ASP A 60 1.39 -15.84 11.25
C ASP A 60 1.83 -16.57 9.97
N SER A 61 1.00 -16.59 8.95
CA SER A 61 1.33 -17.16 7.63
C SER A 61 2.54 -16.46 7.02
N ALA A 62 2.59 -15.14 7.06
CA ALA A 62 3.70 -14.38 6.51
C ALA A 62 5.00 -14.63 7.28
N ARG A 63 4.92 -14.71 8.60
CA ARG A 63 6.09 -14.90 9.48
C ARG A 63 6.60 -16.33 9.53
N ALA A 64 5.76 -17.29 9.14
CA ALA A 64 6.14 -18.70 9.09
C ALA A 64 7.00 -19.04 7.86
N VAL A 65 7.09 -18.17 6.87
CA VAL A 65 7.84 -18.40 5.64
C VAL A 65 9.33 -18.28 5.89
N ASP A 66 10.10 -19.29 5.44
CA ASP A 66 11.56 -19.24 5.47
C ASP A 66 12.06 -18.28 4.40
N LEU A 67 13.00 -17.40 4.78
CA LEU A 67 13.59 -16.45 3.85
C LEU A 67 14.25 -17.12 2.64
N LYS A 68 14.71 -18.36 2.77
CA LYS A 68 15.29 -19.14 1.68
C LYS A 68 14.29 -19.44 0.57
N ASP A 69 13.01 -19.49 0.90
CA ASP A 69 11.94 -19.78 -0.04
C ASP A 69 11.43 -18.55 -0.77
N LEU A 70 11.98 -17.38 -0.45
CA LEU A 70 11.58 -16.11 -1.04
C LEU A 70 12.50 -15.73 -2.20
N LYS A 71 11.89 -15.36 -3.32
CA LYS A 71 12.60 -14.84 -4.49
C LYS A 71 13.33 -13.55 -4.18
N HIS A 72 12.71 -12.68 -3.36
CA HIS A 72 13.28 -11.44 -2.86
C HIS A 72 13.18 -11.48 -1.32
N PRO A 73 14.21 -11.97 -0.62
CA PRO A 73 14.12 -12.18 0.83
C PRO A 73 13.98 -10.87 1.60
N GLU A 74 12.83 -10.71 2.25
CA GLU A 74 12.57 -9.63 3.20
C GLU A 74 11.73 -10.20 4.34
N ARG A 75 12.05 -9.83 5.57
CA ARG A 75 11.25 -10.24 6.73
C ARG A 75 9.95 -9.48 6.77
N ASP A 76 8.89 -10.12 7.24
CA ASP A 76 7.61 -9.45 7.45
C ASP A 76 7.75 -8.28 8.43
N GLU A 77 8.55 -8.45 9.49
CA GLU A 77 8.79 -7.40 10.48
C GLU A 77 9.44 -6.15 9.88
N ASP A 78 10.25 -6.32 8.85
CA ASP A 78 10.89 -5.19 8.16
C ASP A 78 9.95 -4.48 7.21
N ARG A 79 8.90 -5.17 6.75
CA ARG A 79 7.92 -4.62 5.82
C ARG A 79 6.73 -3.97 6.52
N ALA A 80 6.36 -4.44 7.70
CA ALA A 80 5.22 -3.94 8.46
C ALA A 80 5.68 -3.46 9.84
N LYS A 81 5.69 -2.15 10.07
CA LYS A 81 6.05 -1.55 11.36
C LYS A 81 5.13 -2.00 12.49
N ASN A 82 3.85 -2.15 12.16
CA ASN A 82 2.85 -2.75 13.02
C ASN A 82 2.34 -4.01 12.31
N PRO A 83 2.43 -5.19 12.92
CA PRO A 83 2.06 -6.44 12.25
C PRO A 83 0.63 -6.45 11.69
N GLU A 84 -0.28 -5.78 12.37
CA GLU A 84 -1.68 -5.71 11.94
C GLU A 84 -1.85 -4.88 10.66
N TRP A 85 -1.00 -3.90 10.42
CA TRP A 85 -1.14 -2.95 9.32
C TRP A 85 -0.04 -3.11 8.29
N LEU A 86 -0.40 -3.63 7.12
CA LEU A 86 0.49 -3.68 5.97
C LEU A 86 0.18 -2.50 5.05
N VAL A 87 1.18 -1.66 4.81
CA VAL A 87 1.09 -0.49 3.93
C VAL A 87 2.10 -0.67 2.81
N MET A 88 1.62 -0.72 1.55
CA MET A 88 2.53 -0.92 0.42
C MET A 88 1.96 -0.28 -0.85
N LEU A 89 2.85 0.00 -1.80
CA LEU A 89 2.42 0.46 -3.11
C LEU A 89 1.70 -0.68 -3.83
N GLY A 90 0.48 -0.41 -4.30
CA GLY A 90 -0.36 -1.39 -5.00
C GLY A 90 0.02 -1.52 -6.46
N VAL A 91 1.30 -1.74 -6.74
CA VAL A 91 1.83 -1.80 -8.10
C VAL A 91 2.67 -3.06 -8.23
N CYS A 92 2.33 -3.89 -9.21
CA CYS A 92 3.11 -5.08 -9.55
C CYS A 92 4.50 -4.66 -10.04
N THR A 93 5.53 -5.25 -9.45
CA THR A 93 6.91 -4.90 -9.76
C THR A 93 7.39 -5.41 -11.12
N HIS A 94 6.57 -6.21 -11.81
CA HIS A 94 6.88 -6.64 -13.18
C HIS A 94 6.69 -5.51 -14.19
N LEU A 95 5.43 -5.07 -14.43
CA LEU A 95 5.10 -4.04 -15.42
C LEU A 95 4.13 -2.96 -14.91
N GLY A 96 3.94 -2.86 -13.61
CA GLY A 96 3.16 -1.77 -13.03
C GLY A 96 1.65 -1.97 -12.99
N CYS A 97 1.13 -3.16 -13.27
CA CYS A 97 -0.29 -3.45 -13.10
C CYS A 97 -0.69 -3.43 -11.62
N VAL A 98 -1.96 -3.14 -11.34
CA VAL A 98 -2.49 -3.13 -9.99
C VAL A 98 -2.97 -4.54 -9.61
N PRO A 99 -2.34 -5.21 -8.63
CA PRO A 99 -2.78 -6.53 -8.20
C PRO A 99 -4.14 -6.51 -7.50
N LEU A 100 -4.81 -7.65 -7.53
CA LEU A 100 -6.10 -7.85 -6.86
C LEU A 100 -5.88 -8.48 -5.48
N GLY A 101 -6.50 -7.91 -4.46
CA GLY A 101 -6.42 -8.40 -3.10
C GLY A 101 -7.27 -9.65 -2.87
N ASP A 102 -6.88 -10.43 -1.85
CA ASP A 102 -7.56 -11.68 -1.43
C ASP A 102 -7.70 -12.70 -2.56
N THR A 103 -6.76 -12.67 -3.50
CA THR A 103 -6.70 -13.59 -4.64
C THR A 103 -5.31 -14.20 -4.75
N GLY A 104 -5.20 -15.27 -5.54
CA GLY A 104 -3.95 -15.99 -5.72
C GLY A 104 -3.77 -17.14 -4.74
N GLU A 105 -2.68 -17.87 -4.88
CA GLU A 105 -2.43 -19.11 -4.14
C GLU A 105 -1.86 -18.89 -2.74
N TYR A 106 -1.45 -17.65 -2.40
CA TYR A 106 -0.72 -17.36 -1.17
C TYR A 106 -1.51 -16.46 -0.20
N GLY A 107 -2.80 -16.28 -0.44
CA GLY A 107 -3.67 -15.52 0.46
C GLY A 107 -3.48 -14.01 0.46
N GLY A 108 -2.64 -13.50 -0.41
CA GLY A 108 -2.33 -12.07 -0.51
C GLY A 108 -2.91 -11.41 -1.75
N TRP A 109 -2.08 -11.18 -2.75
CA TRP A 109 -2.48 -10.48 -3.98
C TRP A 109 -2.08 -11.27 -5.22
N PHE A 110 -2.86 -11.07 -6.28
CA PHE A 110 -2.61 -11.68 -7.58
C PHE A 110 -2.65 -10.61 -8.66
N CYS A 111 -1.61 -10.57 -9.49
CA CYS A 111 -1.58 -9.68 -10.65
C CYS A 111 -2.05 -10.42 -11.90
N PRO A 112 -3.24 -10.09 -12.45
CA PRO A 112 -3.78 -10.83 -13.59
C PRO A 112 -3.07 -10.56 -14.91
N CYS A 113 -2.25 -9.51 -14.98
CA CYS A 113 -1.57 -9.15 -16.24
C CYS A 113 -0.62 -10.25 -16.70
N HIS A 114 0.20 -10.82 -15.79
CA HIS A 114 1.18 -11.83 -16.14
C HIS A 114 1.28 -12.97 -15.10
N GLY A 115 0.35 -13.02 -14.16
CA GLY A 115 0.24 -14.14 -13.22
C GLY A 115 1.19 -14.11 -12.03
N SER A 116 1.60 -12.94 -11.57
CA SER A 116 2.39 -12.83 -10.34
C SER A 116 1.52 -13.02 -9.10
N HIS A 117 1.99 -13.83 -8.16
CA HIS A 117 1.32 -14.10 -6.88
C HIS A 117 2.15 -13.53 -5.74
N TYR A 118 1.51 -12.79 -4.86
CA TYR A 118 2.12 -12.20 -3.67
C TYR A 118 1.47 -12.78 -2.41
N ASP A 119 2.24 -12.91 -1.35
CA ASP A 119 1.74 -13.42 -0.07
C ASP A 119 1.08 -12.31 0.78
N THR A 120 0.73 -12.65 2.02
CA THR A 120 0.07 -11.73 2.94
C THR A 120 0.95 -10.58 3.41
N SER A 121 2.23 -10.59 3.07
CA SER A 121 3.19 -9.49 3.31
C SER A 121 3.54 -8.73 2.02
N GLY A 122 2.91 -9.06 0.90
CA GLY A 122 3.20 -8.46 -0.40
C GLY A 122 4.53 -8.91 -1.00
N ARG A 123 5.06 -10.06 -0.59
CA ARG A 123 6.29 -10.62 -1.14
C ARG A 123 5.98 -11.50 -2.33
N ILE A 124 6.81 -11.40 -3.37
CA ILE A 124 6.64 -12.20 -4.58
C ILE A 124 6.92 -13.69 -4.28
N ARG A 125 5.97 -14.53 -4.65
CA ARG A 125 6.04 -15.98 -4.40
C ARG A 125 6.04 -16.79 -5.70
N LYS A 126 5.38 -16.29 -6.74
CA LYS A 126 5.25 -16.98 -8.01
C LYS A 126 4.98 -16.00 -9.13
N GLY A 127 5.56 -16.24 -10.28
CA GLY A 127 5.34 -15.42 -11.47
C GLY A 127 6.53 -14.54 -11.83
N PRO A 128 6.38 -13.67 -12.84
CA PRO A 128 7.51 -12.97 -13.45
C PRO A 128 8.01 -11.76 -12.64
N ALA A 129 7.26 -11.27 -11.65
CA ALA A 129 7.69 -10.09 -10.88
C ALA A 129 9.04 -10.33 -10.22
N PRO A 130 10.00 -9.40 -10.37
CA PRO A 130 11.36 -9.61 -9.86
C PRO A 130 11.52 -9.33 -8.37
N THR A 131 10.67 -8.47 -7.79
CA THR A 131 10.80 -8.03 -6.40
C THR A 131 9.45 -8.04 -5.69
N ASN A 132 9.51 -7.93 -4.37
CA ASN A 132 8.33 -7.70 -3.54
C ASN A 132 7.70 -6.34 -3.86
N MET A 133 6.41 -6.17 -3.58
CA MET A 133 5.78 -4.86 -3.72
C MET A 133 6.44 -3.84 -2.80
N ALA A 134 6.65 -2.62 -3.29
CA ALA A 134 7.42 -1.62 -2.57
C ALA A 134 6.67 -1.10 -1.34
N ILE A 135 7.41 -0.85 -0.27
CA ILE A 135 6.89 -0.23 0.95
C ILE A 135 7.22 1.26 0.91
N PRO A 136 6.23 2.15 0.90
CA PRO A 136 6.49 3.58 0.95
C PRO A 136 6.93 4.01 2.35
N ASN A 137 7.46 5.20 2.47
CA ASN A 137 7.68 5.81 3.78
C ASN A 137 6.31 6.12 4.39
N TYR A 138 6.08 5.65 5.60
CA TYR A 138 4.85 5.94 6.32
C TYR A 138 5.10 5.92 7.82
N GLU A 139 4.20 6.58 8.57
CA GLU A 139 4.24 6.57 10.03
C GLU A 139 2.82 6.61 10.59
N PHE A 140 2.65 6.10 11.81
CA PHE A 140 1.40 6.20 12.54
C PHE A 140 1.42 7.49 13.34
N LEU A 141 0.49 8.41 13.03
CA LEU A 141 0.34 9.66 13.78
C LEU A 141 -0.38 9.40 15.11
N ASP A 142 -1.34 8.48 15.09
CA ASP A 142 -2.08 8.00 16.25
C ASP A 142 -2.68 6.62 15.92
N ASN A 143 -3.59 6.12 16.76
CA ASN A 143 -4.22 4.80 16.55
C ASN A 143 -5.14 4.74 15.33
N LYS A 144 -5.47 5.88 14.74
CA LYS A 144 -6.48 6.00 13.69
C LYS A 144 -5.96 6.61 12.41
N THR A 145 -4.74 7.13 12.38
CA THR A 145 -4.23 7.89 11.24
C THR A 145 -2.83 7.43 10.85
N ILE A 146 -2.67 7.13 9.56
CA ILE A 146 -1.37 6.84 8.95
C ILE A 146 -1.01 8.00 8.02
N LYS A 147 0.22 8.46 8.12
CA LYS A 147 0.80 9.44 7.20
C LYS A 147 1.73 8.70 6.23
N ILE A 148 1.48 8.85 4.93
CA ILE A 148 2.28 8.26 3.86
C ILE A 148 3.11 9.35 3.20
N GLY A 149 4.39 9.15 3.15
CA GLY A 149 5.33 10.11 2.55
C GLY A 149 6.12 10.95 3.51
#